data_e04b9419b283ec34b251e8daf6b402d2
#
_entry.id   e04b9419b283ec34b251e8daf6b402d2
#
_cell.length_a   1.000
_cell.length_b   1.000
_cell.length_c   1.000
_cell.angle_alpha   90.00
_cell.angle_beta   90.00
_cell.angle_gamma   90.00
#
_symmetry.space_group_name_H-M   'P 1'
#
loop_
_entity.id
_entity.type
_entity.pdbx_description
1 polymer ?
#
loop_
_entity_poly.entity_id
_entity_poly.type
_entity_poly.pdbx_seq_one_letter_code
_entity_poly.pdbx_strand_id
1 'polypeptide(L)'
;MKKQVKSLVAITAALLMGNGMVSAQFSDVELQKVQQIVTSNVPAHMGIGAVKAKSLELKGDTVVVNVSENFRDIPFTPESIATFKSNVKTALGEDYKKSKVALLIAGDEVEKYFVDFDKKYVRKHALFIVDQDANRRFKKGLDGNIIATWQSHGWYFEDRLNRWEWQRARMFQTVEDMYTQSYVTPFLIPML
;
A
#
# COMPACT_ATOMS: atom_id res chain seq x y z
N MET A 1 51.15 18.34 -8.55
CA MET A 1 50.55 18.25 -7.22
C MET A 1 49.29 19.11 -7.22
N LYS A 2 48.10 18.54 -7.49
CA LYS A 2 46.82 19.24 -7.37
C LYS A 2 46.11 18.71 -6.12
N LYS A 3 46.10 19.53 -5.08
CA LYS A 3 45.35 19.26 -3.84
C LYS A 3 43.87 19.28 -4.14
N GLN A 4 43.22 18.20 -3.80
CA GLN A 4 41.73 18.16 -3.77
C GLN A 4 41.22 19.13 -2.73
N VAL A 5 40.49 20.11 -3.18
CA VAL A 5 39.63 20.92 -2.31
C VAL A 5 38.40 20.07 -1.97
N LYS A 6 38.46 19.43 -0.82
CA LYS A 6 37.26 18.83 -0.23
C LYS A 6 36.35 19.97 0.13
N SER A 7 35.17 19.96 -0.46
CA SER A 7 34.10 20.87 -0.16
C SER A 7 33.71 20.77 1.32
N LEU A 8 34.28 21.68 2.10
CA LEU A 8 33.87 21.94 3.48
C LEU A 8 32.72 22.95 3.38
N VAL A 9 31.53 22.48 3.01
CA VAL A 9 30.33 23.31 3.01
C VAL A 9 29.63 23.11 4.33
N ALA A 10 29.78 24.14 5.13
CA ALA A 10 28.80 24.64 6.07
C ALA A 10 28.40 23.77 7.25
N ILE A 11 29.29 23.62 8.20
CA ILE A 11 28.90 23.63 9.60
C ILE A 11 29.23 25.02 10.13
N THR A 12 28.39 25.99 9.85
CA THR A 12 28.42 27.28 10.53
C THR A 12 27.01 27.78 10.65
N ALA A 13 26.62 27.94 11.88
CA ALA A 13 25.40 28.55 12.37
C ALA A 13 24.32 27.58 12.84
N ALA A 14 24.35 27.29 14.12
CA ALA A 14 23.24 27.64 15.01
C ALA A 14 23.55 27.08 16.40
N LEU A 15 24.43 27.75 17.10
CA LEU A 15 24.36 27.80 18.56
C LEU A 15 23.31 28.86 18.91
N LEU A 16 22.04 28.50 18.96
CA LEU A 16 21.01 29.22 19.67
C LEU A 16 19.91 28.22 20.07
N MET A 17 20.02 27.78 21.30
CA MET A 17 18.95 27.44 22.25
C MET A 17 17.63 26.92 21.67
N GLY A 18 17.45 25.62 21.75
CA GLY A 18 16.19 24.94 21.53
C GLY A 18 16.46 23.49 21.20
N ASN A 19 15.93 22.55 21.94
CA ASN A 19 15.96 21.10 21.65
C ASN A 19 15.23 20.78 20.35
N GLY A 20 15.68 21.32 19.24
CA GLY A 20 15.26 20.99 17.88
C GLY A 20 16.15 19.87 17.39
N MET A 21 15.59 18.69 17.13
CA MET A 21 16.27 17.67 16.34
C MET A 21 16.77 18.30 15.06
N VAL A 22 18.09 18.33 14.87
CA VAL A 22 18.70 18.77 13.60
C VAL A 22 18.32 17.72 12.55
N SER A 23 17.33 18.03 11.73
CA SER A 23 17.02 17.23 10.55
C SER A 23 18.00 17.62 9.46
N ALA A 24 18.94 16.74 9.14
CA ALA A 24 19.78 16.92 7.95
C ALA A 24 18.92 16.64 6.72
N GLN A 25 18.86 17.62 5.81
CA GLN A 25 18.12 17.50 4.57
C GLN A 25 19.02 16.88 3.50
N PHE A 26 18.55 15.81 2.86
CA PHE A 26 19.24 15.17 1.75
C PHE A 26 19.19 16.04 0.49
N SER A 27 20.14 15.84 -0.41
CA SER A 27 20.18 16.51 -1.70
C SER A 27 19.12 15.93 -2.66
N ASP A 28 18.77 16.71 -3.69
CA ASP A 28 17.87 16.24 -4.77
C ASP A 28 18.41 14.99 -5.49
N VAL A 29 19.73 14.85 -5.56
CA VAL A 29 20.37 13.68 -6.18
C VAL A 29 20.11 12.41 -5.35
N GLU A 30 20.18 12.50 -4.04
CA GLU A 30 19.89 11.37 -3.15
C GLU A 30 18.38 11.02 -3.19
N LEU A 31 17.52 12.02 -3.22
CA LEU A 31 16.09 11.80 -3.38
C LEU A 31 15.76 11.14 -4.71
N GLN A 32 16.43 11.52 -5.81
CA GLN A 32 16.25 10.86 -7.12
C GLN A 32 16.70 9.41 -7.10
N LYS A 33 17.81 9.07 -6.43
CA LYS A 33 18.24 7.67 -6.28
C LYS A 33 17.19 6.84 -5.52
N VAL A 34 16.64 7.39 -4.45
CA VAL A 34 15.57 6.74 -3.69
C VAL A 34 14.29 6.63 -4.53
N GLN A 35 13.95 7.65 -5.33
CA GLN A 35 12.84 7.60 -6.27
C GLN A 35 12.97 6.43 -7.27
N GLN A 36 14.15 6.16 -7.78
CA GLN A 36 14.40 5.04 -8.68
C GLN A 36 14.12 3.70 -7.96
N ILE A 37 14.54 3.56 -6.70
CA ILE A 37 14.25 2.37 -5.90
C ILE A 37 12.75 2.23 -5.66
N VAL A 38 12.06 3.31 -5.30
CA VAL A 38 10.61 3.31 -5.12
C VAL A 38 9.91 2.84 -6.40
N THR A 39 10.29 3.39 -7.55
CA THR A 39 9.69 3.04 -8.85
C THR A 39 9.96 1.58 -9.23
N SER A 40 11.17 1.08 -8.99
CA SER A 40 11.53 -0.32 -9.34
C SER A 40 10.81 -1.36 -8.46
N ASN A 41 10.28 -0.96 -7.32
CA ASN A 41 9.49 -1.84 -6.46
C ASN A 41 7.99 -1.84 -6.81
N VAL A 42 7.55 -1.06 -7.80
CA VAL A 42 6.16 -1.06 -8.28
C VAL A 42 6.03 -2.08 -9.41
N PRO A 43 5.28 -3.17 -9.24
CA PRO A 43 5.07 -4.14 -10.31
C PRO A 43 4.30 -3.51 -11.48
N ALA A 44 4.84 -3.60 -12.69
CA ALA A 44 4.27 -2.96 -13.87
C ALA A 44 2.82 -3.40 -14.19
N HIS A 45 2.45 -4.62 -13.80
CA HIS A 45 1.11 -5.18 -14.06
C HIS A 45 0.02 -4.70 -13.10
N MET A 46 0.38 -4.02 -12.00
CA MET A 46 -0.60 -3.66 -10.97
C MET A 46 -1.43 -2.42 -11.30
N GLY A 47 -1.09 -1.68 -12.37
CA GLY A 47 -1.84 -0.48 -12.74
C GLY A 47 -1.83 0.62 -11.67
N ILE A 48 -0.93 0.53 -10.69
CA ILE A 48 -0.76 1.55 -9.65
C ILE A 48 -0.22 2.81 -10.33
N GLY A 49 -0.84 3.94 -10.09
CA GLY A 49 -0.39 5.22 -10.60
C GLY A 49 1.05 5.55 -10.16
N ALA A 50 1.64 6.61 -10.70
CA ALA A 50 3.01 6.99 -10.42
C ALA A 50 3.25 7.14 -8.90
N VAL A 51 4.14 6.30 -8.37
CA VAL A 51 4.58 6.37 -6.98
C VAL A 51 5.77 7.30 -6.84
N LYS A 52 5.74 8.18 -5.83
CA LYS A 52 6.76 9.20 -5.62
C LYS A 52 7.39 9.08 -4.23
N ALA A 53 8.71 9.22 -4.16
CA ALA A 53 9.40 9.57 -2.94
C ALA A 53 9.14 11.05 -2.63
N LYS A 54 8.37 11.33 -1.59
CA LYS A 54 7.95 12.70 -1.22
C LYS A 54 9.02 13.47 -0.47
N SER A 55 9.67 12.80 0.46
CA SER A 55 10.79 13.38 1.22
C SER A 55 11.74 12.30 1.70
N LEU A 56 12.96 12.74 1.97
CA LEU A 56 14.02 11.95 2.57
C LEU A 56 14.64 12.79 3.69
N GLU A 57 14.62 12.27 4.91
CA GLU A 57 15.05 13.00 6.10
C GLU A 57 15.93 12.11 6.98
N LEU A 58 16.92 12.69 7.64
CA LEU A 58 17.70 12.00 8.67
C LEU A 58 17.21 12.45 10.05
N LYS A 59 16.66 11.52 10.82
CA LYS A 59 16.22 11.75 12.20
C LYS A 59 17.07 10.90 13.14
N GLY A 60 18.05 11.52 13.78
CA GLY A 60 19.04 10.79 14.57
C GLY A 60 19.85 9.82 13.73
N ASP A 61 19.74 8.52 13.98
CA ASP A 61 20.39 7.44 13.25
C ASP A 61 19.48 6.83 12.15
N THR A 62 18.30 7.39 11.94
CA THR A 62 17.26 6.80 11.08
C THR A 62 17.01 7.67 9.85
N VAL A 63 17.20 7.08 8.68
CA VAL A 63 16.78 7.65 7.40
C VAL A 63 15.31 7.39 7.22
N VAL A 64 14.52 8.44 7.17
CA VAL A 64 13.06 8.40 6.97
C VAL A 64 12.75 8.67 5.51
N VAL A 65 12.13 7.71 4.85
CA VAL A 65 11.68 7.80 3.45
C VAL A 65 10.16 7.94 3.45
N ASN A 66 9.64 9.08 3.04
CA ASN A 66 8.21 9.27 2.87
C ASN A 66 7.83 9.04 1.40
N VAL A 67 6.85 8.18 1.17
CA VAL A 67 6.34 7.88 -0.19
C VAL A 67 4.89 8.28 -0.35
N SER A 68 4.43 8.32 -1.58
CA SER A 68 3.03 8.62 -1.90
C SER A 68 2.10 7.50 -1.43
N GLU A 69 0.87 7.87 -1.15
CA GLU A 69 -0.14 6.99 -0.53
C GLU A 69 -0.44 5.73 -1.34
N ASN A 70 -0.45 5.84 -2.66
CA ASN A 70 -0.69 4.71 -3.55
C ASN A 70 0.38 3.61 -3.49
N PHE A 71 1.50 3.85 -2.79
CA PHE A 71 2.48 2.80 -2.52
C PHE A 71 1.93 1.71 -1.59
N ARG A 72 0.93 2.01 -0.77
CA ARG A 72 0.25 1.02 0.10
C ARG A 72 -0.49 -0.10 -0.65
N ASP A 73 -0.80 0.14 -1.94
CA ASP A 73 -1.53 -0.83 -2.77
C ASP A 73 -0.62 -2.00 -3.23
N ILE A 74 0.67 -1.94 -2.92
CA ILE A 74 1.63 -3.01 -3.17
C ILE A 74 1.57 -4.02 -2.02
N PRO A 75 1.47 -5.33 -2.29
CA PRO A 75 1.57 -6.34 -1.25
C PRO A 75 3.00 -6.42 -0.72
N PHE A 76 3.19 -5.99 0.51
CA PHE A 76 4.48 -6.03 1.18
C PHE A 76 4.65 -7.27 2.02
N THR A 77 5.85 -7.85 1.96
CA THR A 77 6.31 -8.86 2.90
C THR A 77 7.49 -8.32 3.71
N PRO A 78 7.79 -8.88 4.88
CA PRO A 78 8.97 -8.49 5.65
C PRO A 78 10.26 -8.52 4.82
N GLU A 79 10.42 -9.53 3.95
CA GLU A 79 11.59 -9.73 3.11
C GLU A 79 11.70 -8.65 2.02
N SER A 80 10.58 -8.31 1.37
CA SER A 80 10.56 -7.27 0.34
C SER A 80 10.93 -5.91 0.91
N ILE A 81 10.46 -5.60 2.13
CA ILE A 81 10.79 -4.36 2.82
C ILE A 81 12.23 -4.36 3.33
N ALA A 82 12.74 -5.48 3.82
CA ALA A 82 14.15 -5.58 4.20
C ALA A 82 15.06 -5.33 2.99
N THR A 83 14.72 -5.88 1.84
CA THR A 83 15.43 -5.66 0.56
C THR A 83 15.35 -4.19 0.15
N PHE A 84 14.16 -3.58 0.19
CA PHE A 84 13.98 -2.16 -0.08
C PHE A 84 14.88 -1.29 0.81
N LYS A 85 14.83 -1.51 2.13
CA LYS A 85 15.64 -0.76 3.11
C LYS A 85 17.14 -0.93 2.86
N SER A 86 17.59 -2.13 2.47
CA SER A 86 18.98 -2.41 2.09
C SER A 86 19.38 -1.64 0.83
N ASN A 87 18.53 -1.62 -0.18
CA ASN A 87 18.78 -0.90 -1.44
C ASN A 87 18.87 0.61 -1.20
N VAL A 88 18.03 1.17 -0.34
CA VAL A 88 18.11 2.58 0.06
C VAL A 88 19.46 2.91 0.70
N LYS A 89 19.91 2.10 1.65
CA LYS A 89 21.22 2.28 2.28
C LYS A 89 22.36 2.24 1.26
N THR A 90 22.32 1.30 0.34
CA THR A 90 23.32 1.15 -0.71
C THR A 90 23.36 2.37 -1.64
N ALA A 91 22.19 2.88 -2.02
CA ALA A 91 22.09 4.04 -2.91
C ALA A 91 22.55 5.35 -2.26
N LEU A 92 22.36 5.48 -0.95
CA LEU A 92 22.81 6.64 -0.18
C LEU A 92 24.30 6.62 0.14
N GLY A 93 24.92 5.45 0.12
CA GLY A 93 26.38 5.29 0.27
C GLY A 93 26.84 4.88 1.67
N GLU A 94 28.18 4.86 1.83
CA GLU A 94 28.84 4.29 3.01
C GLU A 94 28.45 4.97 4.33
N ASP A 95 28.18 6.28 4.28
CA ASP A 95 27.85 7.08 5.48
C ASP A 95 26.54 6.60 6.14
N TYR A 96 25.66 5.99 5.37
CA TYR A 96 24.33 5.54 5.84
C TYR A 96 24.21 4.02 6.04
N LYS A 97 25.30 3.26 5.85
CA LYS A 97 25.27 1.79 6.01
C LYS A 97 24.78 1.33 7.38
N LYS A 98 25.17 2.08 8.42
CA LYS A 98 24.79 1.77 9.81
C LYS A 98 23.46 2.37 10.22
N SER A 99 22.91 3.28 9.44
CA SER A 99 21.65 3.94 9.76
C SER A 99 20.49 2.96 9.67
N LYS A 100 19.46 3.18 10.46
CA LYS A 100 18.16 2.54 10.28
C LYS A 100 17.45 3.19 9.10
N VAL A 101 16.53 2.48 8.48
CA VAL A 101 15.67 3.05 7.44
C VAL A 101 14.22 2.80 7.85
N ALA A 102 13.46 3.88 7.96
CA ALA A 102 12.02 3.86 8.16
C ALA A 102 11.35 4.26 6.83
N LEU A 103 10.40 3.47 6.38
CA LEU A 103 9.59 3.76 5.18
C LEU A 103 8.18 4.12 5.64
N LEU A 104 7.76 5.35 5.33
CA LEU A 104 6.46 5.87 5.71
C LEU A 104 5.55 6.06 4.50
N ILE A 105 4.31 5.62 4.63
CA ILE A 105 3.23 5.81 3.67
C ILE A 105 2.14 6.64 4.35
N ALA A 106 1.92 7.85 3.88
CA ALA A 106 0.95 8.78 4.48
C ALA A 106 1.14 9.00 6.00
N GLY A 107 2.39 8.89 6.50
CA GLY A 107 2.75 9.06 7.91
C GLY A 107 2.75 7.79 8.76
N ASP A 108 2.23 6.68 8.23
CA ASP A 108 2.27 5.37 8.89
C ASP A 108 3.49 4.57 8.43
N GLU A 109 4.08 3.78 9.31
CA GLU A 109 5.14 2.85 8.95
C GLU A 109 4.61 1.75 8.01
N VAL A 110 5.41 1.39 7.00
CA VAL A 110 5.03 0.38 6.00
C VAL A 110 4.71 -0.98 6.61
N GLU A 111 5.29 -1.31 7.74
CA GLU A 111 5.05 -2.53 8.49
C GLU A 111 3.58 -2.73 8.89
N LYS A 112 2.84 -1.64 8.99
CA LYS A 112 1.39 -1.65 9.24
C LYS A 112 0.59 -2.30 8.09
N TYR A 113 1.15 -2.27 6.89
CA TYR A 113 0.52 -2.78 5.67
C TYR A 113 1.01 -4.16 5.27
N PHE A 114 1.77 -4.85 6.12
CA PHE A 114 2.22 -6.21 5.83
C PHE A 114 1.05 -7.17 5.67
N VAL A 115 1.10 -7.93 4.58
CA VAL A 115 0.20 -9.04 4.38
C VAL A 115 0.83 -10.26 5.04
N ASP A 116 0.26 -10.70 6.15
CA ASP A 116 0.68 -11.89 6.86
C ASP A 116 -0.11 -13.09 6.31
N PHE A 117 0.46 -13.76 5.30
CA PHE A 117 -0.13 -14.92 4.68
C PHE A 117 -0.16 -16.16 5.60
N ASP A 118 0.71 -16.20 6.60
CA ASP A 118 0.84 -17.33 7.52
C ASP A 118 -0.03 -17.19 8.76
N LYS A 119 -0.60 -16.00 8.98
CA LYS A 119 -1.47 -15.76 10.11
C LYS A 119 -2.76 -16.54 9.94
N LYS A 120 -2.82 -17.72 10.54
CA LYS A 120 -4.08 -18.43 10.74
C LYS A 120 -5.03 -17.47 11.44
N TYR A 121 -6.03 -17.01 10.70
CA TYR A 121 -7.07 -16.15 11.23
C TYR A 121 -7.84 -16.95 12.29
N VAL A 122 -7.39 -16.88 13.52
CA VAL A 122 -8.14 -17.46 14.64
C VAL A 122 -9.36 -16.57 14.85
N ARG A 123 -10.49 -16.99 14.31
CA ARG A 123 -11.76 -16.29 14.52
C ARG A 123 -12.04 -16.28 16.03
N LYS A 124 -11.95 -15.09 16.63
CA LYS A 124 -12.27 -14.89 18.05
C LYS A 124 -13.77 -14.91 18.33
N HIS A 125 -14.59 -14.94 17.30
CA HIS A 125 -16.05 -14.93 17.41
C HIS A 125 -16.62 -16.16 16.74
N ALA A 126 -17.68 -16.68 17.31
CA ALA A 126 -18.47 -17.75 16.68
C ALA A 126 -18.87 -17.33 15.26
N LEU A 127 -18.84 -18.28 14.33
CA LEU A 127 -19.33 -18.05 12.98
C LEU A 127 -20.77 -17.56 13.06
N PHE A 128 -21.10 -16.46 12.37
CA PHE A 128 -22.49 -16.03 12.19
C PHE A 128 -23.33 -17.12 11.50
N ILE A 129 -22.67 -17.93 10.69
CA ILE A 129 -23.27 -19.10 10.05
C ILE A 129 -22.69 -20.32 10.76
N VAL A 130 -23.42 -20.86 11.68
CA VAL A 130 -23.19 -22.18 12.24
C VAL A 130 -24.00 -23.13 11.38
N ASP A 131 -23.33 -24.11 10.78
CA ASP A 131 -24.07 -25.25 10.21
C ASP A 131 -24.77 -25.94 11.37
N GLN A 132 -26.00 -25.51 11.65
CA GLN A 132 -26.74 -25.95 12.82
C GLN A 132 -27.24 -27.40 12.68
N ASP A 133 -27.22 -27.94 11.45
CA ASP A 133 -27.71 -29.30 11.23
C ASP A 133 -27.17 -29.89 9.94
N ALA A 134 -26.13 -30.66 10.03
CA ALA A 134 -25.71 -31.56 8.94
C ALA A 134 -26.85 -32.55 8.54
N ASN A 135 -27.90 -32.65 9.36
CA ASN A 135 -29.07 -33.49 9.14
C ASN A 135 -30.36 -32.72 8.78
N ARG A 136 -30.28 -31.42 8.57
CA ARG A 136 -31.45 -30.64 8.19
C ARG A 136 -31.86 -30.99 6.76
N ARG A 137 -32.79 -31.89 6.63
CA ARG A 137 -33.43 -32.19 5.34
C ARG A 137 -34.26 -30.96 4.96
N PHE A 138 -33.90 -30.29 3.90
CA PHE A 138 -34.69 -29.19 3.31
C PHE A 138 -36.01 -29.78 2.82
N LYS A 139 -37.04 -29.68 3.65
CA LYS A 139 -38.39 -30.21 3.30
C LYS A 139 -39.19 -29.20 2.46
N LYS A 140 -38.79 -27.93 2.46
CA LYS A 140 -39.56 -26.81 1.85
C LYS A 140 -38.67 -25.90 0.97
N GLY A 141 -37.63 -26.46 0.31
CA GLY A 141 -36.70 -25.68 -0.46
C GLY A 141 -35.95 -24.66 0.41
N LEU A 142 -36.00 -23.40 0.06
CA LEU A 142 -35.31 -22.31 0.75
C LEU A 142 -36.18 -21.60 1.82
N ASP A 143 -37.42 -22.07 2.04
CA ASP A 143 -38.35 -21.46 3.00
C ASP A 143 -37.75 -21.43 4.42
N GLY A 144 -37.74 -20.25 5.04
CA GLY A 144 -37.17 -20.01 6.36
C GLY A 144 -35.65 -19.88 6.40
N ASN A 145 -34.99 -19.82 5.25
CA ASN A 145 -33.55 -19.57 5.16
C ASN A 145 -33.27 -18.10 4.79
N ILE A 146 -32.14 -17.57 5.25
CA ILE A 146 -31.64 -16.27 4.86
C ILE A 146 -30.55 -16.47 3.83
N ILE A 147 -30.72 -15.90 2.65
CA ILE A 147 -29.77 -15.99 1.55
C ILE A 147 -29.20 -14.61 1.31
N ALA A 148 -27.88 -14.49 1.40
CA ALA A 148 -27.17 -13.30 0.99
C ALA A 148 -26.67 -13.49 -0.45
N THR A 149 -27.10 -12.60 -1.34
CA THR A 149 -26.64 -12.57 -2.72
C THR A 149 -25.82 -11.31 -2.98
N TRP A 150 -24.81 -11.45 -3.80
CA TRP A 150 -23.99 -10.33 -4.26
C TRP A 150 -23.78 -10.46 -5.76
N GLN A 151 -24.28 -9.47 -6.51
CA GLN A 151 -24.20 -9.46 -7.96
C GLN A 151 -22.83 -9.02 -8.52
N SER A 152 -21.74 -9.15 -7.79
CA SER A 152 -20.40 -8.68 -8.12
C SER A 152 -20.17 -7.20 -7.77
N HIS A 153 -19.25 -6.54 -8.46
CA HIS A 153 -18.91 -5.14 -8.25
C HIS A 153 -20.06 -4.20 -8.68
N GLY A 154 -19.79 -2.95 -8.85
CA GLY A 154 -20.80 -2.00 -9.29
C GLY A 154 -20.20 -0.61 -9.49
N TRP A 155 -21.03 0.39 -9.33
CA TRP A 155 -20.59 1.76 -9.34
C TRP A 155 -19.94 2.12 -8.01
N TYR A 156 -18.83 2.85 -8.10
CA TYR A 156 -18.17 3.45 -6.95
C TYR A 156 -17.76 4.88 -7.30
N PHE A 157 -17.55 5.69 -6.29
CA PHE A 157 -17.04 7.04 -6.50
C PHE A 157 -15.51 6.98 -6.57
N GLU A 158 -14.97 7.35 -7.73
CA GLU A 158 -13.51 7.44 -7.94
C GLU A 158 -13.03 8.83 -7.55
N ASP A 159 -12.45 8.95 -6.37
CA ASP A 159 -12.01 10.22 -5.79
C ASP A 159 -11.00 10.96 -6.67
N ARG A 160 -10.12 10.23 -7.36
CA ARG A 160 -9.08 10.84 -8.23
C ARG A 160 -9.69 11.51 -9.46
N LEU A 161 -10.78 10.96 -9.97
CA LEU A 161 -11.49 11.45 -11.13
C LEU A 161 -12.67 12.34 -10.75
N ASN A 162 -13.00 12.40 -9.46
CA ASN A 162 -14.14 13.12 -8.90
C ASN A 162 -15.46 12.80 -9.64
N ARG A 163 -15.68 11.51 -9.92
CA ARG A 163 -16.90 11.03 -10.60
C ARG A 163 -17.20 9.58 -10.26
N TRP A 164 -18.44 9.18 -10.53
CA TRP A 164 -18.87 7.80 -10.45
C TRP A 164 -18.33 6.98 -11.63
N GLU A 165 -17.75 5.83 -11.34
CA GLU A 165 -17.20 4.90 -12.33
C GLU A 165 -17.66 3.48 -12.05
N TRP A 166 -17.66 2.66 -13.10
CA TRP A 166 -17.74 1.22 -12.95
C TRP A 166 -16.41 0.69 -12.41
N GLN A 167 -16.46 -0.20 -11.45
CA GLN A 167 -15.26 -0.76 -10.86
C GLN A 167 -14.45 -1.59 -11.87
N ARG A 168 -15.11 -2.20 -12.83
CA ARG A 168 -14.46 -2.94 -13.91
C ARG A 168 -14.44 -2.14 -15.19
N ALA A 169 -13.29 -2.19 -15.88
CA ALA A 169 -13.13 -1.55 -17.16
C ALA A 169 -14.08 -2.17 -18.21
N ARG A 170 -14.44 -1.36 -19.20
CA ARG A 170 -15.22 -1.85 -20.34
C ARG A 170 -14.39 -2.82 -21.17
N MET A 171 -14.96 -4.00 -21.42
CA MET A 171 -14.43 -4.98 -22.35
C MET A 171 -15.42 -5.17 -23.50
N PHE A 172 -14.96 -5.03 -24.73
CA PHE A 172 -15.81 -5.18 -25.92
C PHE A 172 -17.14 -4.37 -25.83
N GLN A 173 -17.05 -3.14 -25.39
CA GLN A 173 -18.19 -2.22 -25.15
C GLN A 173 -19.15 -2.65 -24.02
N THR A 174 -18.85 -3.73 -23.31
CA THR A 174 -19.64 -4.24 -22.21
C THR A 174 -18.90 -3.98 -20.90
N VAL A 175 -19.66 -3.71 -19.83
CA VAL A 175 -19.14 -3.63 -18.47
C VAL A 175 -19.48 -4.94 -17.76
N GLU A 176 -18.46 -5.63 -17.20
CA GLU A 176 -18.63 -6.89 -16.48
C GLU A 176 -19.69 -6.78 -15.38
N ASP A 177 -19.66 -5.70 -14.62
CA ASP A 177 -20.61 -5.45 -13.53
C ASP A 177 -22.06 -5.40 -14.01
N MET A 178 -22.33 -4.76 -15.15
CA MET A 178 -23.66 -4.71 -15.73
C MET A 178 -24.11 -6.10 -16.21
N TYR A 179 -23.19 -6.87 -16.74
CA TYR A 179 -23.50 -8.22 -17.22
C TYR A 179 -23.97 -9.10 -16.07
N THR A 180 -23.23 -9.13 -14.97
CA THR A 180 -23.57 -9.92 -13.78
C THR A 180 -24.91 -9.44 -13.18
N GLN A 181 -25.10 -8.12 -13.03
CA GLN A 181 -26.34 -7.55 -12.54
C GLN A 181 -27.57 -7.94 -13.38
N SER A 182 -27.41 -8.00 -14.71
CA SER A 182 -28.49 -8.33 -15.63
C SER A 182 -29.04 -9.74 -15.46
N TYR A 183 -28.29 -10.63 -14.84
CA TYR A 183 -28.76 -11.99 -14.52
C TYR A 183 -29.18 -12.15 -13.06
N VAL A 184 -28.42 -11.61 -12.14
CA VAL A 184 -28.67 -11.81 -10.71
C VAL A 184 -29.96 -11.11 -10.28
N THR A 185 -30.12 -9.83 -10.65
CA THR A 185 -31.25 -9.04 -10.17
C THR A 185 -32.59 -9.48 -10.78
N PRO A 186 -32.73 -9.63 -12.12
CA PRO A 186 -34.03 -9.96 -12.70
C PRO A 186 -34.39 -11.45 -12.72
N PHE A 187 -33.38 -12.34 -12.60
CA PHE A 187 -33.61 -13.78 -12.70
C PHE A 187 -33.31 -14.53 -11.42
N LEU A 188 -32.07 -14.46 -10.92
CA LEU A 188 -31.66 -15.26 -9.77
C LEU A 188 -32.45 -14.89 -8.51
N ILE A 189 -32.52 -13.60 -8.16
CA ILE A 189 -33.21 -13.15 -6.93
C ILE A 189 -34.70 -13.55 -6.91
N PRO A 190 -35.46 -13.36 -7.99
CA PRO A 190 -36.87 -13.79 -8.01
C PRO A 190 -37.07 -15.31 -7.97
N MET A 191 -36.02 -16.10 -8.28
CA MET A 191 -36.10 -17.57 -8.25
C MET A 191 -35.75 -18.16 -6.89
N LEU A 192 -35.15 -17.37 -6.02
CA LEU A 192 -34.76 -17.78 -4.65
C LEU A 192 -35.89 -17.55 -3.66
#